data_6e22c7e359e771dc02df88de582df040
#
_entry.id   6e22c7e359e771dc02df88de582df040
#
_cell.length_a   1.000
_cell.length_b   1.000
_cell.length_c   1.000
_cell.angle_alpha   90.00
_cell.angle_beta   90.00
_cell.angle_gamma   90.00
#
_symmetry.space_group_name_H-M   'P 1'
#
loop_
_entity.id
_entity.type
_entity.pdbx_description
1 polymer ?
#
loop_
_entity_poly.entity_id
_entity_poly.type
_entity_poly.pdbx_seq_one_letter_code
_entity_poly.pdbx_strand_id
1 'polypeptide(L)'
;MAVFDPAKSGGLILKSYGSQSILADPSQEMMRLPQITLAVKELATALKVQKEKVRYSMSGQSVFTRFMKLPALQEDNIDELVKFEAQQHVPFPIEEVVWDWAMLDSTGPEKEVALVAIKRDALTEINATVAQAGIGTREVDAAPMALYNAFRYNYPEEDAPILLMDIGAKATNLVYIEGTRLFTRSIAVGAASVTTAIAKEYNISFAEAESQKVTNGVVSLGGRHTDQLDEATAQLATVIRNSLNRLPAEVARTNSYYRSQQEGNMPAKVFLAGGGANLPYLPEFLEEKLRVPIELFNPLQRVSVGKAIDVEQLGREAHMVGELVGLALRGVDQTPIRIDLVPDVVASQRATAERKPFLVAAAVIMMAGFAAWAMNKSVLAAEAEEKAGKLERVKDQLAGPGGRIEQQSRRQSDLQDLADAYAGQQSSRVKWIDVLSKVKDYFNDQDVWITDFEPMGLYKAGDDKSGEARAEQNFAKAAYGKSTLQDLKSSGAGAPPAKSRSQRKKGPAIPEPPQESINVIRLTGFWKSEPTAVSKIVDKIRADQDKDDAVFVLKKNPANPKSANLADEEILPLLNSSITDENKLAEQFVMILPLKNPISIK
;
A
#
# COMPACT_ATOMS: atom_id res chain seq x y z
N MET A 1 11.18 -12.22 -17.23
CA MET A 1 10.12 -11.22 -17.53
C MET A 1 9.57 -11.51 -18.93
N ALA A 2 8.26 -11.31 -19.16
CA ALA A 2 7.67 -11.53 -20.48
C ALA A 2 6.55 -10.50 -20.76
N VAL A 3 6.29 -10.25 -22.03
CA VAL A 3 5.21 -9.41 -22.53
C VAL A 3 4.24 -10.28 -23.32
N PHE A 4 2.97 -10.23 -22.93
CA PHE A 4 1.89 -10.97 -23.58
C PHE A 4 0.84 -9.99 -24.11
N ASP A 5 0.32 -10.30 -25.29
CA ASP A 5 -0.85 -9.63 -25.87
C ASP A 5 -2.05 -10.58 -25.87
N PRO A 6 -3.29 -10.07 -25.73
CA PRO A 6 -4.48 -10.91 -25.92
C PRO A 6 -4.60 -11.31 -27.38
N ALA A 7 -4.85 -12.60 -27.64
CA ALA A 7 -5.15 -13.08 -28.97
C ALA A 7 -6.60 -12.75 -29.34
N LYS A 8 -6.88 -12.53 -30.62
CA LYS A 8 -8.25 -12.29 -31.12
C LYS A 8 -9.20 -13.46 -30.86
N SER A 9 -8.65 -14.66 -30.67
CA SER A 9 -9.38 -15.88 -30.32
C SER A 9 -9.63 -16.05 -28.82
N GLY A 10 -9.25 -15.08 -27.98
CA GLY A 10 -9.40 -15.15 -26.52
C GLY A 10 -8.21 -15.81 -25.79
N GLY A 11 -7.13 -16.17 -26.48
CA GLY A 11 -5.93 -16.74 -25.87
C GLY A 11 -4.82 -15.73 -25.64
N LEU A 12 -3.60 -16.23 -25.40
CA LEU A 12 -2.39 -15.44 -25.18
C LEU A 12 -1.45 -15.49 -26.38
N ILE A 13 -0.77 -14.39 -26.65
CA ILE A 13 0.36 -14.30 -27.58
C ILE A 13 1.58 -13.85 -26.78
N LEU A 14 2.62 -14.66 -26.70
CA LEU A 14 3.91 -14.27 -26.16
C LEU A 14 4.61 -13.38 -27.19
N LYS A 15 4.78 -12.10 -26.89
CA LYS A 15 5.36 -11.09 -27.77
C LYS A 15 6.87 -10.94 -27.63
N SER A 16 7.32 -10.97 -26.40
CA SER A 16 8.74 -10.93 -26.05
C SER A 16 8.96 -11.49 -24.65
N TYR A 17 10.12 -12.06 -24.41
CA TYR A 17 10.54 -12.48 -23.07
C TYR A 17 12.04 -12.26 -22.91
N GLY A 18 12.50 -12.28 -21.68
CA GLY A 18 13.92 -12.25 -21.34
C GLY A 18 14.14 -12.79 -19.94
N SER A 19 15.31 -13.33 -19.73
CA SER A 19 15.80 -13.84 -18.44
C SER A 19 17.13 -13.17 -18.10
N GLN A 20 17.38 -13.01 -16.80
CA GLN A 20 18.63 -12.47 -16.28
C GLN A 20 19.06 -13.29 -15.09
N SER A 21 20.29 -13.74 -15.10
CA SER A 21 20.86 -14.53 -14.01
C SER A 21 21.26 -13.64 -12.83
N ILE A 22 20.96 -14.11 -11.62
CA ILE A 22 21.39 -13.50 -10.37
C ILE A 22 22.42 -14.44 -9.75
N LEU A 23 23.67 -13.97 -9.69
CA LEU A 23 24.82 -14.76 -9.25
C LEU A 23 25.06 -14.70 -7.74
N ALA A 24 24.29 -13.89 -6.99
CA ALA A 24 24.39 -13.86 -5.55
C ALA A 24 23.89 -15.16 -4.93
N ASP A 25 24.59 -15.61 -3.88
CA ASP A 25 24.14 -16.73 -3.07
C ASP A 25 22.72 -16.44 -2.53
N PRO A 26 21.73 -17.30 -2.79
CA PRO A 26 20.35 -17.09 -2.34
C PRO A 26 20.17 -16.98 -0.83
N SER A 27 21.15 -17.42 -0.02
CA SER A 27 21.16 -17.27 1.43
C SER A 27 21.53 -15.84 1.87
N GLN A 28 22.16 -15.03 0.99
CA GLN A 28 22.60 -13.67 1.27
C GLN A 28 21.61 -12.64 0.71
N GLU A 29 20.50 -12.47 1.38
CA GLU A 29 19.36 -11.63 0.93
C GLU A 29 19.78 -10.15 0.71
N MET A 30 20.59 -9.57 1.58
CA MET A 30 21.05 -8.18 1.46
C MET A 30 21.86 -7.91 0.19
N MET A 31 22.62 -8.88 -0.29
CA MET A 31 23.40 -8.76 -1.53
C MET A 31 22.55 -9.04 -2.77
N ARG A 32 21.47 -9.79 -2.60
CA ARG A 32 20.60 -10.23 -3.69
C ARG A 32 19.63 -9.16 -4.17
N LEU A 33 19.02 -8.39 -3.26
CA LEU A 33 18.01 -7.39 -3.62
C LEU A 33 18.52 -6.32 -4.60
N PRO A 34 19.73 -5.74 -4.43
CA PRO A 34 20.29 -4.81 -5.41
C PRO A 34 20.50 -5.45 -6.80
N GLN A 35 20.91 -6.73 -6.85
CA GLN A 35 21.06 -7.45 -8.11
C GLN A 35 19.69 -7.70 -8.78
N ILE A 36 18.66 -8.02 -8.01
CA ILE A 36 17.28 -8.14 -8.51
C ILE A 36 16.83 -6.80 -9.10
N THR A 37 17.04 -5.69 -8.39
CA THR A 37 16.68 -4.34 -8.89
C THR A 37 17.33 -4.06 -10.24
N LEU A 38 18.63 -4.34 -10.33
CA LEU A 38 19.39 -4.12 -11.59
C LEU A 38 18.86 -5.03 -12.71
N ALA A 39 18.72 -6.33 -12.45
CA ALA A 39 18.22 -7.30 -13.43
C ALA A 39 16.82 -6.94 -13.95
N VAL A 40 15.92 -6.55 -13.04
CA VAL A 40 14.56 -6.12 -13.41
C VAL A 40 14.60 -4.84 -14.25
N LYS A 41 15.46 -3.88 -13.91
CA LYS A 41 15.64 -2.63 -14.67
C LYS A 41 16.19 -2.88 -16.08
N GLU A 42 17.17 -3.76 -16.20
CA GLU A 42 17.75 -4.16 -17.49
C GLU A 42 16.71 -4.86 -18.37
N LEU A 43 15.96 -5.82 -17.80
CA LEU A 43 14.89 -6.52 -18.52
C LEU A 43 13.76 -5.57 -18.91
N ALA A 44 13.36 -4.65 -18.03
CA ALA A 44 12.34 -3.65 -18.35
C ALA A 44 12.77 -2.74 -19.50
N THR A 45 14.07 -2.44 -19.58
CA THR A 45 14.65 -1.65 -20.68
C THR A 45 14.69 -2.45 -21.96
N ALA A 46 15.18 -3.68 -21.92
CA ALA A 46 15.27 -4.58 -23.08
C ALA A 46 13.88 -4.88 -23.68
N LEU A 47 12.88 -5.11 -22.84
CA LEU A 47 11.51 -5.42 -23.25
C LEU A 47 10.66 -4.15 -23.49
N LYS A 48 11.21 -2.94 -23.30
CA LYS A 48 10.55 -1.63 -23.51
C LYS A 48 9.28 -1.46 -22.68
N VAL A 49 9.29 -1.93 -21.43
CA VAL A 49 8.16 -1.86 -20.49
C VAL A 49 8.45 -0.92 -19.30
N GLN A 50 9.34 0.04 -19.47
CA GLN A 50 9.65 1.06 -18.47
C GLN A 50 8.39 1.89 -18.17
N LYS A 51 8.16 2.19 -16.88
CA LYS A 51 6.98 2.91 -16.36
C LYS A 51 5.64 2.18 -16.50
N GLU A 52 5.64 0.95 -17.01
CA GLU A 52 4.45 0.12 -17.06
C GLU A 52 4.16 -0.52 -15.69
N LYS A 53 2.91 -0.96 -15.50
CA LYS A 53 2.53 -1.74 -14.32
C LYS A 53 2.59 -3.21 -14.67
N VAL A 54 3.40 -3.96 -13.92
CA VAL A 54 3.62 -5.39 -14.12
C VAL A 54 2.87 -6.24 -13.09
N ARG A 55 2.63 -7.49 -13.46
CA ARG A 55 2.25 -8.56 -12.55
C ARG A 55 3.49 -9.35 -12.19
N TYR A 56 3.61 -9.77 -10.95
CA TYR A 56 4.68 -10.67 -10.52
C TYR A 56 4.15 -11.66 -9.49
N SER A 57 4.89 -12.76 -9.31
CA SER A 57 4.60 -13.79 -8.29
C SER A 57 5.59 -13.70 -7.14
N MET A 58 5.09 -13.97 -5.95
CA MET A 58 5.92 -14.20 -4.77
C MET A 58 6.26 -15.67 -4.68
N SER A 59 7.51 -15.98 -4.28
CA SER A 59 7.96 -17.36 -4.09
C SER A 59 7.02 -18.10 -3.15
N GLY A 60 6.67 -19.34 -3.48
CA GLY A 60 5.86 -20.19 -2.62
C GLY A 60 6.46 -20.41 -1.22
N GLN A 61 7.77 -20.26 -1.04
CA GLN A 61 8.42 -20.30 0.26
C GLN A 61 8.13 -19.05 1.11
N SER A 62 7.85 -17.91 0.48
CA SER A 62 7.57 -16.64 1.16
C SER A 62 6.09 -16.48 1.50
N VAL A 63 5.22 -17.31 0.96
CA VAL A 63 3.78 -17.27 1.22
C VAL A 63 3.36 -18.45 2.08
N PHE A 64 2.39 -18.21 2.92
CA PHE A 64 1.66 -19.26 3.64
C PHE A 64 0.42 -19.59 2.82
N THR A 65 0.24 -20.86 2.48
CA THR A 65 -0.95 -21.34 1.75
C THR A 65 -1.68 -22.38 2.59
N ARG A 66 -3.00 -22.23 2.71
CA ARG A 66 -3.88 -23.16 3.42
C ARG A 66 -5.09 -23.47 2.56
N PHE A 67 -5.40 -24.76 2.47
CA PHE A 67 -6.62 -25.26 1.83
C PHE A 67 -7.61 -25.65 2.93
N MET A 68 -8.84 -25.17 2.81
CA MET A 68 -9.87 -25.35 3.84
C MET A 68 -11.18 -25.74 3.18
N LYS A 69 -11.92 -26.64 3.84
CA LYS A 69 -13.29 -27.00 3.48
C LYS A 69 -14.23 -26.14 4.32
N LEU A 70 -15.08 -25.39 3.68
CA LEU A 70 -16.12 -24.60 4.32
C LEU A 70 -17.46 -25.35 4.25
N PRO A 71 -18.27 -25.32 5.30
CA PRO A 71 -19.61 -25.87 5.24
C PRO A 71 -20.45 -25.16 4.17
N ALA A 72 -21.49 -25.82 3.66
CA ALA A 72 -22.42 -25.23 2.71
C ALA A 72 -23.18 -24.07 3.36
N LEU A 73 -22.68 -22.86 3.18
CA LEU A 73 -23.27 -21.61 3.68
C LEU A 73 -23.87 -20.80 2.52
N GLN A 74 -24.76 -19.88 2.86
CA GLN A 74 -25.21 -18.85 1.93
C GLN A 74 -24.01 -17.96 1.55
N GLU A 75 -23.89 -17.57 0.28
CA GLU A 75 -22.75 -16.86 -0.30
C GLU A 75 -22.38 -15.56 0.44
N ASP A 76 -23.33 -14.92 1.09
CA ASP A 76 -23.15 -13.63 1.78
C ASP A 76 -22.24 -13.69 3.04
N ASN A 77 -21.89 -14.87 3.55
CA ASN A 77 -21.12 -15.02 4.79
C ASN A 77 -19.72 -15.65 4.59
N ILE A 78 -19.32 -15.93 3.35
CA ILE A 78 -18.05 -16.64 3.08
C ILE A 78 -16.85 -15.78 3.46
N ASP A 79 -16.86 -14.48 3.15
CA ASP A 79 -15.76 -13.56 3.48
C ASP A 79 -15.49 -13.49 4.99
N GLU A 80 -16.54 -13.40 5.80
CA GLU A 80 -16.40 -13.34 7.27
C GLU A 80 -15.86 -14.66 7.83
N LEU A 81 -16.34 -15.79 7.29
CA LEU A 81 -15.87 -17.10 7.72
C LEU A 81 -14.41 -17.32 7.33
N VAL A 82 -14.02 -17.01 6.10
CA VAL A 82 -12.62 -17.12 5.66
C VAL A 82 -11.73 -16.19 6.49
N LYS A 83 -12.18 -15.00 6.83
CA LYS A 83 -11.44 -14.08 7.72
C LYS A 83 -11.26 -14.66 9.12
N PHE A 84 -12.29 -15.28 9.68
CA PHE A 84 -12.23 -15.94 10.97
C PHE A 84 -11.25 -17.12 10.96
N GLU A 85 -11.34 -17.98 9.93
CA GLU A 85 -10.43 -19.11 9.74
C GLU A 85 -8.98 -18.62 9.50
N ALA A 86 -8.81 -17.52 8.75
CA ALA A 86 -7.50 -16.92 8.54
C ALA A 86 -6.84 -16.50 9.87
N GLN A 87 -7.60 -15.89 10.78
CA GLN A 87 -7.08 -15.50 12.10
C GLN A 87 -6.62 -16.69 12.94
N GLN A 88 -7.23 -17.86 12.78
CA GLN A 88 -6.87 -19.07 13.54
C GLN A 88 -5.69 -19.82 12.94
N HIS A 89 -5.56 -19.81 11.62
CA HIS A 89 -4.66 -20.71 10.90
C HIS A 89 -3.41 -20.04 10.35
N VAL A 90 -3.44 -18.73 10.12
CA VAL A 90 -2.22 -18.00 9.70
C VAL A 90 -1.28 -17.90 10.89
N PRO A 91 -0.02 -18.36 10.77
CA PRO A 91 0.92 -18.43 11.90
C PRO A 91 1.53 -17.07 12.28
N PHE A 92 0.87 -15.97 11.89
CA PHE A 92 1.27 -14.59 12.15
C PHE A 92 0.04 -13.77 12.53
N PRO A 93 0.20 -12.68 13.31
CA PRO A 93 -0.88 -11.72 13.51
C PRO A 93 -1.45 -11.25 12.16
N ILE A 94 -2.78 -11.23 12.05
CA ILE A 94 -3.44 -10.93 10.77
C ILE A 94 -3.13 -9.50 10.27
N GLU A 95 -2.80 -8.60 11.19
CA GLU A 95 -2.40 -7.22 10.94
C GLU A 95 -0.99 -7.11 10.30
N GLU A 96 -0.14 -8.12 10.51
CA GLU A 96 1.23 -8.17 9.98
C GLU A 96 1.32 -8.84 8.61
N VAL A 97 0.19 -9.36 8.11
CA VAL A 97 0.14 -10.04 6.81
C VAL A 97 -0.74 -9.30 5.81
N VAL A 98 -0.45 -9.51 4.53
CA VAL A 98 -1.38 -9.30 3.43
C VAL A 98 -1.87 -10.67 3.04
N TRP A 99 -3.17 -10.84 2.91
CA TRP A 99 -3.77 -12.12 2.57
C TRP A 99 -4.94 -11.94 1.61
N ASP A 100 -5.18 -13.00 0.85
CA ASP A 100 -6.30 -13.09 -0.07
C ASP A 100 -6.72 -14.54 -0.17
N TRP A 101 -7.91 -14.80 -0.72
CA TRP A 101 -8.43 -16.14 -0.86
C TRP A 101 -9.16 -16.31 -2.21
N ALA A 102 -9.20 -17.55 -2.66
CA ALA A 102 -9.96 -17.91 -3.85
C ALA A 102 -10.77 -19.18 -3.59
N MET A 103 -11.97 -19.22 -4.14
CA MET A 103 -12.79 -20.42 -4.13
C MET A 103 -12.23 -21.41 -5.15
N LEU A 104 -12.13 -22.66 -4.75
CA LEU A 104 -11.79 -23.77 -5.64
C LEU A 104 -13.08 -24.44 -6.13
N ASP A 105 -13.08 -24.86 -7.37
CA ASP A 105 -14.18 -25.66 -7.90
C ASP A 105 -14.22 -27.00 -7.17
N SER A 106 -15.23 -27.22 -6.35
CA SER A 106 -15.47 -28.48 -5.66
C SER A 106 -16.70 -29.18 -6.22
N THR A 107 -16.62 -30.49 -6.40
CA THR A 107 -17.74 -31.31 -6.90
C THR A 107 -18.76 -31.69 -5.81
N GLY A 108 -18.49 -31.31 -4.55
CA GLY A 108 -19.31 -31.63 -3.39
C GLY A 108 -20.14 -30.46 -2.85
N PRO A 109 -20.97 -30.73 -1.82
CA PRO A 109 -21.73 -29.68 -1.14
C PRO A 109 -20.82 -28.72 -0.32
N GLU A 110 -19.63 -29.16 0.06
CA GLU A 110 -18.64 -28.35 0.77
C GLU A 110 -17.90 -27.46 -0.23
N LYS A 111 -17.70 -26.21 0.12
CA LYS A 111 -16.88 -25.28 -0.65
C LYS A 111 -15.43 -25.41 -0.21
N GLU A 112 -14.53 -25.55 -1.16
CA GLU A 112 -13.09 -25.51 -0.88
C GLU A 112 -12.53 -24.13 -1.19
N VAL A 113 -11.67 -23.61 -0.33
CA VAL A 113 -11.00 -22.32 -0.52
C VAL A 113 -9.50 -22.48 -0.33
N ALA A 114 -8.76 -21.76 -1.15
CA ALA A 114 -7.33 -21.55 -0.98
C ALA A 114 -7.10 -20.19 -0.33
N LEU A 115 -6.60 -20.17 0.89
CA LEU A 115 -6.14 -18.97 1.59
C LEU A 115 -4.64 -18.83 1.35
N VAL A 116 -4.21 -17.63 0.94
CA VAL A 116 -2.80 -17.31 0.74
C VAL A 116 -2.47 -16.05 1.53
N ALA A 117 -1.40 -16.08 2.31
CA ALA A 117 -0.96 -14.97 3.13
C ALA A 117 0.55 -14.77 3.01
N ILE A 118 1.00 -13.54 3.10
CA ILE A 118 2.41 -13.15 3.09
C ILE A 118 2.67 -12.07 4.14
N LYS A 119 3.85 -12.10 4.76
CA LYS A 119 4.26 -11.01 5.64
C LYS A 119 4.32 -9.69 4.89
N ARG A 120 3.72 -8.67 5.48
CA ARG A 120 3.64 -7.30 4.93
C ARG A 120 5.02 -6.73 4.62
N ASP A 121 5.99 -6.94 5.51
CA ASP A 121 7.35 -6.44 5.34
C ASP A 121 8.05 -7.05 4.13
N ALA A 122 7.98 -8.38 3.98
CA ALA A 122 8.58 -9.08 2.84
C ALA A 122 7.96 -8.65 1.50
N LEU A 123 6.64 -8.46 1.47
CA LEU A 123 5.94 -7.95 0.30
C LEU A 123 6.33 -6.50 -0.02
N THR A 124 6.43 -5.66 1.00
CA THR A 124 6.80 -4.24 0.85
C THR A 124 8.22 -4.10 0.32
N GLU A 125 9.16 -4.92 0.79
CA GLU A 125 10.55 -4.93 0.35
C GLU A 125 10.67 -5.28 -1.14
N ILE A 126 9.99 -6.34 -1.59
CA ILE A 126 9.98 -6.71 -3.02
C ILE A 126 9.28 -5.64 -3.86
N ASN A 127 8.15 -5.10 -3.39
CA ASN A 127 7.46 -4.03 -4.09
C ASN A 127 8.34 -2.76 -4.22
N ALA A 128 9.12 -2.43 -3.19
CA ALA A 128 10.09 -1.34 -3.24
C ALA A 128 11.20 -1.61 -4.27
N THR A 129 11.69 -2.85 -4.33
CA THR A 129 12.68 -3.32 -5.32
C THR A 129 12.15 -3.14 -6.75
N VAL A 130 10.91 -3.54 -7.01
CA VAL A 130 10.22 -3.37 -8.31
C VAL A 130 10.06 -1.89 -8.66
N ALA A 131 9.66 -1.06 -7.69
CA ALA A 131 9.51 0.38 -7.88
C ALA A 131 10.85 1.08 -8.16
N GLN A 132 11.95 0.69 -7.47
CA GLN A 132 13.30 1.19 -7.71
C GLN A 132 13.81 0.82 -9.12
N ALA A 133 13.37 -0.30 -9.68
CA ALA A 133 13.65 -0.66 -11.07
C ALA A 133 12.90 0.19 -12.11
N GLY A 134 12.01 1.10 -11.67
CA GLY A 134 11.29 2.04 -12.53
C GLY A 134 9.99 1.49 -13.12
N ILE A 135 9.45 0.42 -12.56
CA ILE A 135 8.18 -0.18 -12.97
C ILE A 135 7.18 -0.20 -11.80
N GLY A 136 5.89 -0.12 -12.12
CA GLY A 136 4.83 -0.15 -11.12
C GLY A 136 4.28 -1.56 -10.88
N THR A 137 3.62 -1.76 -9.76
CA THR A 137 2.92 -3.01 -9.44
C THR A 137 1.46 -2.93 -9.91
N ARG A 138 1.03 -3.94 -10.67
CA ARG A 138 -0.36 -4.12 -11.06
C ARG A 138 -1.07 -5.15 -10.18
N GLU A 139 -0.55 -6.36 -10.08
CA GLU A 139 -1.07 -7.46 -9.27
C GLU A 139 0.09 -8.29 -8.73
N VAL A 140 -0.11 -8.91 -7.58
CA VAL A 140 0.87 -9.81 -6.97
C VAL A 140 0.22 -11.15 -6.69
N ASP A 141 0.78 -12.22 -7.28
CA ASP A 141 0.29 -13.59 -7.09
C ASP A 141 1.25 -14.40 -6.22
N ALA A 142 0.88 -15.61 -5.91
CA ALA A 142 1.76 -16.64 -5.39
C ALA A 142 2.21 -17.57 -6.54
N ALA A 143 3.50 -17.88 -6.63
CA ALA A 143 4.07 -18.72 -7.69
C ALA A 143 3.33 -20.06 -7.90
N PRO A 144 2.95 -20.81 -6.84
CA PRO A 144 2.19 -22.04 -7.01
C PRO A 144 0.81 -21.84 -7.66
N MET A 145 0.15 -20.70 -7.42
CA MET A 145 -1.15 -20.40 -8.02
C MET A 145 -1.01 -20.02 -9.48
N ALA A 146 0.01 -19.23 -9.82
CA ALA A 146 0.33 -18.92 -11.20
C ALA A 146 0.67 -20.18 -12.00
N LEU A 147 1.45 -21.10 -11.44
CA LEU A 147 1.78 -22.39 -12.05
C LEU A 147 0.54 -23.27 -12.26
N TYR A 148 -0.34 -23.36 -11.28
CA TYR A 148 -1.61 -24.08 -11.41
C TYR A 148 -2.45 -23.50 -12.56
N ASN A 149 -2.59 -22.18 -12.64
CA ASN A 149 -3.33 -21.51 -13.70
C ASN A 149 -2.73 -21.81 -15.08
N ALA A 150 -1.40 -21.75 -15.20
CA ALA A 150 -0.70 -22.11 -16.43
C ALA A 150 -0.91 -23.57 -16.84
N PHE A 151 -0.90 -24.49 -15.86
CA PHE A 151 -1.14 -25.90 -16.10
C PHE A 151 -2.57 -26.15 -16.59
N ARG A 152 -3.57 -25.68 -15.88
CA ARG A 152 -4.98 -25.87 -16.25
C ARG A 152 -5.32 -25.27 -17.62
N TYR A 153 -4.70 -24.13 -17.95
CA TYR A 153 -4.87 -23.54 -19.27
C TYR A 153 -4.30 -24.38 -20.40
N ASN A 154 -3.10 -24.95 -20.22
CA ASN A 154 -2.39 -25.69 -21.27
C ASN A 154 -2.78 -27.16 -21.34
N TYR A 155 -3.23 -27.76 -20.24
CA TYR A 155 -3.60 -29.19 -20.12
C TYR A 155 -5.03 -29.31 -19.54
N PRO A 156 -6.06 -28.83 -20.24
CA PRO A 156 -7.44 -28.86 -19.74
C PRO A 156 -8.04 -30.27 -19.67
N GLU A 157 -7.52 -31.16 -20.48
CA GLU A 157 -7.96 -32.58 -20.60
C GLU A 157 -7.24 -33.51 -19.60
N GLU A 158 -6.30 -33.00 -18.80
CA GLU A 158 -5.55 -33.82 -17.86
C GLU A 158 -6.31 -33.95 -16.55
N ASP A 159 -6.99 -35.08 -16.37
CA ASP A 159 -7.80 -35.36 -15.18
C ASP A 159 -7.08 -36.32 -14.20
N ALA A 160 -6.02 -37.02 -14.65
CA ALA A 160 -5.23 -37.88 -13.78
C ALA A 160 -4.57 -37.07 -12.66
N PRO A 161 -4.39 -37.62 -11.45
CA PRO A 161 -3.61 -36.99 -10.42
C PRO A 161 -2.18 -36.74 -10.89
N ILE A 162 -1.76 -35.47 -10.90
CA ILE A 162 -0.40 -35.08 -11.29
C ILE A 162 0.29 -34.29 -10.19
N LEU A 163 1.61 -34.28 -10.25
CA LEU A 163 2.46 -33.36 -9.49
C LEU A 163 3.22 -32.46 -10.47
N LEU A 164 2.94 -31.19 -10.46
CA LEU A 164 3.78 -30.19 -11.11
C LEU A 164 4.84 -29.73 -10.11
N MET A 165 6.11 -30.04 -10.42
CA MET A 165 7.26 -29.75 -9.56
C MET A 165 8.11 -28.66 -10.21
N ASP A 166 8.02 -27.45 -9.66
CA ASP A 166 8.79 -26.29 -10.11
C ASP A 166 10.06 -26.16 -9.27
N ILE A 167 11.19 -26.52 -9.84
CA ILE A 167 12.49 -26.51 -9.18
C ILE A 167 13.16 -25.16 -9.40
N GLY A 168 12.95 -24.26 -8.44
CA GLY A 168 13.59 -22.95 -8.42
C GLY A 168 15.02 -22.99 -7.85
N ALA A 169 15.63 -21.82 -7.71
CA ALA A 169 16.97 -21.71 -7.13
C ALA A 169 16.97 -22.03 -5.63
N LYS A 170 16.07 -21.44 -4.84
CA LYS A 170 16.04 -21.52 -3.37
C LYS A 170 15.08 -22.60 -2.84
N ALA A 171 14.01 -22.84 -3.57
CA ALA A 171 12.94 -23.73 -3.17
C ALA A 171 12.36 -24.47 -4.36
N THR A 172 11.67 -25.58 -4.08
CA THR A 172 10.83 -26.29 -5.07
C THR A 172 9.37 -26.15 -4.67
N ASN A 173 8.54 -25.71 -5.60
CA ASN A 173 7.09 -25.70 -5.44
C ASN A 173 6.52 -27.03 -5.91
N LEU A 174 5.81 -27.70 -5.04
CA LEU A 174 5.06 -28.91 -5.31
C LEU A 174 3.59 -28.54 -5.47
N VAL A 175 3.04 -28.69 -6.67
CA VAL A 175 1.64 -28.36 -6.99
C VAL A 175 0.94 -29.65 -7.40
N TYR A 176 0.12 -30.20 -6.51
CA TYR A 176 -0.69 -31.40 -6.74
C TYR A 176 -2.00 -30.96 -7.39
N ILE A 177 -2.33 -31.57 -8.50
CA ILE A 177 -3.52 -31.27 -9.30
C ILE A 177 -4.25 -32.59 -9.56
N GLU A 178 -5.52 -32.65 -9.17
CA GLU A 178 -6.37 -33.81 -9.36
C GLU A 178 -7.79 -33.32 -9.74
N GLY A 179 -8.10 -33.34 -11.01
CA GLY A 179 -9.30 -32.67 -11.53
C GLY A 179 -9.31 -31.19 -11.15
N THR A 180 -10.28 -30.75 -10.35
CA THR A 180 -10.38 -29.37 -9.84
C THR A 180 -9.68 -29.18 -8.49
N ARG A 181 -9.29 -30.27 -7.83
CA ARG A 181 -8.59 -30.23 -6.54
C ARG A 181 -7.17 -29.71 -6.71
N LEU A 182 -6.78 -28.82 -5.82
CA LEU A 182 -5.44 -28.25 -5.73
C LEU A 182 -4.89 -28.43 -4.32
N PHE A 183 -3.62 -28.85 -4.23
CA PHE A 183 -2.84 -28.75 -3.01
C PHE A 183 -1.43 -28.30 -3.37
N THR A 184 -0.86 -27.35 -2.60
CA THR A 184 0.50 -26.87 -2.85
C THR A 184 1.34 -26.92 -1.58
N ARG A 185 2.62 -27.18 -1.77
CA ARG A 185 3.64 -27.10 -0.72
C ARG A 185 4.96 -26.64 -1.30
N SER A 186 5.57 -25.64 -0.71
CA SER A 186 6.94 -25.25 -1.04
C SER A 186 7.91 -25.89 -0.06
N ILE A 187 8.97 -26.50 -0.59
CA ILE A 187 10.03 -27.12 0.18
C ILE A 187 11.34 -26.35 -0.02
N ALA A 188 12.11 -26.17 1.06
CA ALA A 188 13.37 -25.43 1.05
C ALA A 188 14.53 -26.28 0.47
N VAL A 189 14.31 -26.81 -0.73
CA VAL A 189 15.29 -27.56 -1.53
C VAL A 189 15.19 -27.02 -2.95
N GLY A 190 16.24 -26.42 -3.47
CA GLY A 190 16.30 -25.87 -4.82
C GLY A 190 17.68 -26.09 -5.44
N ALA A 191 17.85 -25.64 -6.67
CA ALA A 191 19.07 -25.83 -7.43
C ALA A 191 20.33 -25.22 -6.77
N ALA A 192 20.17 -24.18 -5.95
CA ALA A 192 21.27 -23.58 -5.20
C ALA A 192 21.85 -24.51 -4.11
N SER A 193 21.07 -25.51 -3.64
CA SER A 193 21.61 -26.51 -2.72
C SER A 193 22.66 -27.38 -3.39
N VAL A 194 22.48 -27.66 -4.68
CA VAL A 194 23.49 -28.36 -5.51
C VAL A 194 24.74 -27.50 -5.67
N THR A 195 24.57 -26.21 -5.99
CA THR A 195 25.67 -25.24 -6.11
C THR A 195 26.46 -25.14 -4.82
N THR A 196 25.77 -25.04 -3.67
CA THR A 196 26.40 -25.00 -2.35
C THR A 196 27.17 -26.28 -2.04
N ALA A 197 26.65 -27.45 -2.45
CA ALA A 197 27.36 -28.72 -2.28
C ALA A 197 28.65 -28.76 -3.11
N ILE A 198 28.60 -28.30 -4.36
CA ILE A 198 29.76 -28.19 -5.25
C ILE A 198 30.79 -27.19 -4.65
N ALA A 199 30.34 -26.00 -4.26
CA ALA A 199 31.20 -24.99 -3.65
C ALA A 199 31.95 -25.53 -2.42
N LYS A 200 31.26 -26.28 -1.58
CA LYS A 200 31.83 -26.89 -0.37
C LYS A 200 32.81 -28.01 -0.70
N GLU A 201 32.48 -28.90 -1.65
CA GLU A 201 33.31 -30.04 -2.02
C GLU A 201 34.64 -29.61 -2.63
N TYR A 202 34.57 -28.60 -3.54
CA TYR A 202 35.75 -28.12 -4.27
C TYR A 202 36.39 -26.90 -3.61
N ASN A 203 35.85 -26.40 -2.51
CA ASN A 203 36.30 -25.20 -1.82
C ASN A 203 36.44 -23.97 -2.75
N ILE A 204 35.43 -23.75 -3.59
CA ILE A 204 35.33 -22.64 -4.54
C ILE A 204 34.17 -21.70 -4.18
N SER A 205 34.14 -20.51 -4.78
CA SER A 205 33.06 -19.57 -4.57
C SER A 205 31.73 -20.09 -5.09
N PHE A 206 30.61 -19.57 -4.57
CA PHE A 206 29.27 -19.93 -5.05
C PHE A 206 29.11 -19.65 -6.56
N ALA A 207 29.63 -18.52 -7.04
CA ALA A 207 29.56 -18.13 -8.45
C ALA A 207 30.35 -19.09 -9.36
N GLU A 208 31.52 -19.52 -8.93
CA GLU A 208 32.32 -20.53 -9.65
C GLU A 208 31.63 -21.90 -9.66
N ALA A 209 31.08 -22.30 -8.53
CA ALA A 209 30.32 -23.54 -8.42
C ALA A 209 29.05 -23.54 -9.30
N GLU A 210 28.36 -22.39 -9.38
CA GLU A 210 27.22 -22.21 -10.27
C GLU A 210 27.63 -22.33 -11.74
N SER A 211 28.75 -21.70 -12.12
CA SER A 211 29.31 -21.82 -13.46
C SER A 211 29.67 -23.28 -13.80
N GLN A 212 30.32 -23.98 -12.87
CA GLN A 212 30.64 -25.41 -13.06
C GLN A 212 29.38 -26.26 -13.20
N LYS A 213 28.37 -26.04 -12.36
CA LYS A 213 27.11 -26.74 -12.43
C LYS A 213 26.41 -26.56 -13.79
N VAL A 214 26.35 -25.31 -14.27
CA VAL A 214 25.67 -24.99 -15.54
C VAL A 214 26.43 -25.51 -16.75
N THR A 215 27.76 -25.46 -16.73
CA THR A 215 28.59 -25.82 -17.89
C THR A 215 28.86 -27.34 -17.96
N ASN A 216 29.17 -27.95 -16.82
CA ASN A 216 29.70 -29.33 -16.76
C ASN A 216 28.81 -30.25 -15.90
N GLY A 217 27.76 -29.69 -15.26
CA GLY A 217 26.95 -30.46 -14.32
C GLY A 217 26.04 -31.47 -15.03
N VAL A 218 26.08 -32.69 -14.56
CA VAL A 218 25.15 -33.75 -14.96
C VAL A 218 24.77 -34.55 -13.71
N VAL A 219 23.59 -35.18 -13.70
CA VAL A 219 23.22 -36.09 -12.61
C VAL A 219 23.76 -37.47 -12.90
N SER A 220 24.57 -38.05 -12.01
CA SER A 220 24.99 -39.44 -12.14
C SER A 220 23.80 -40.38 -12.00
N LEU A 221 23.56 -41.23 -12.99
CA LEU A 221 22.57 -42.31 -12.91
C LEU A 221 23.15 -43.62 -12.34
N GLY A 222 24.47 -43.66 -12.12
CA GLY A 222 25.20 -44.86 -11.66
C GLY A 222 25.52 -45.84 -12.77
N GLY A 223 26.26 -46.89 -12.43
CA GLY A 223 26.64 -47.96 -13.35
C GLY A 223 27.34 -47.47 -14.62
N ARG A 224 27.05 -48.10 -15.77
CA ARG A 224 27.67 -47.77 -17.06
C ARG A 224 27.58 -46.34 -17.51
N HIS A 225 26.59 -45.60 -17.05
CA HIS A 225 26.44 -44.19 -17.38
C HIS A 225 27.56 -43.34 -16.76
N THR A 226 27.90 -43.62 -15.50
CA THR A 226 28.97 -42.91 -14.80
C THR A 226 30.36 -43.31 -15.33
N ASP A 227 30.50 -44.59 -15.75
CA ASP A 227 31.76 -45.11 -16.29
C ASP A 227 32.13 -44.50 -17.65
N GLN A 228 31.19 -43.86 -18.35
CA GLN A 228 31.40 -43.18 -19.64
C GLN A 228 31.83 -41.73 -19.49
N LEU A 229 31.75 -41.15 -18.28
CA LEU A 229 32.18 -39.80 -17.99
C LEU A 229 33.69 -39.77 -17.72
N ASP A 230 34.31 -38.66 -18.04
CA ASP A 230 35.67 -38.40 -17.56
C ASP A 230 35.68 -38.29 -16.03
N GLU A 231 36.83 -38.53 -15.41
CA GLU A 231 36.96 -38.64 -13.96
C GLU A 231 36.45 -37.38 -13.23
N ALA A 232 36.74 -36.16 -13.74
CA ALA A 232 36.34 -34.90 -13.15
C ALA A 232 34.81 -34.74 -13.21
N THR A 233 34.21 -35.02 -14.38
CA THR A 233 32.76 -34.96 -14.58
C THR A 233 32.05 -36.04 -13.74
N ALA A 234 32.62 -37.24 -13.60
CA ALA A 234 32.04 -38.30 -12.77
C ALA A 234 32.02 -37.95 -11.29
N GLN A 235 33.09 -37.31 -10.79
CA GLN A 235 33.14 -36.80 -9.41
C GLN A 235 32.09 -35.71 -9.20
N LEU A 236 32.03 -34.71 -10.08
CA LEU A 236 31.03 -33.65 -10.05
C LEU A 236 29.60 -34.20 -10.07
N ALA A 237 29.33 -35.15 -10.98
CA ALA A 237 28.03 -35.80 -11.12
C ALA A 237 27.62 -36.56 -9.83
N THR A 238 28.59 -37.13 -9.13
CA THR A 238 28.34 -37.79 -7.84
C THR A 238 27.99 -36.81 -6.74
N VAL A 239 28.69 -35.67 -6.65
CA VAL A 239 28.38 -34.59 -5.70
C VAL A 239 26.96 -34.04 -5.95
N ILE A 240 26.63 -33.83 -7.23
CA ILE A 240 25.32 -33.38 -7.67
C ILE A 240 24.23 -34.38 -7.23
N ARG A 241 24.39 -35.67 -7.59
CA ARG A 241 23.45 -36.72 -7.21
C ARG A 241 23.22 -36.79 -5.71
N ASN A 242 24.30 -36.73 -4.91
CA ASN A 242 24.21 -36.81 -3.46
C ASN A 242 23.43 -35.64 -2.88
N SER A 243 23.65 -34.44 -3.40
CA SER A 243 22.93 -33.24 -2.95
C SER A 243 21.43 -33.26 -3.32
N LEU A 244 21.09 -33.92 -4.44
CA LEU A 244 19.73 -34.08 -4.93
C LEU A 244 18.89 -35.09 -4.15
N ASN A 245 19.49 -36.04 -3.41
CA ASN A 245 18.75 -37.08 -2.69
C ASN A 245 17.73 -36.55 -1.68
N ARG A 246 17.92 -35.32 -1.19
CA ARG A 246 16.97 -34.67 -0.30
C ARG A 246 15.66 -34.34 -0.99
N LEU A 247 15.68 -33.98 -2.28
CA LEU A 247 14.49 -33.57 -3.03
C LEU A 247 13.44 -34.71 -3.12
N PRO A 248 13.74 -35.91 -3.64
CA PRO A 248 12.75 -36.99 -3.67
C PRO A 248 12.31 -37.46 -2.28
N ALA A 249 13.15 -37.32 -1.25
CA ALA A 249 12.77 -37.64 0.13
C ALA A 249 11.68 -36.67 0.66
N GLU A 250 11.83 -35.36 0.39
CA GLU A 250 10.81 -34.36 0.76
C GLU A 250 9.53 -34.51 -0.08
N VAL A 251 9.64 -34.88 -1.37
CA VAL A 251 8.48 -35.25 -2.20
C VAL A 251 7.73 -36.44 -1.62
N ALA A 252 8.44 -37.51 -1.25
CA ALA A 252 7.83 -38.69 -0.64
C ALA A 252 7.10 -38.37 0.67
N ARG A 253 7.70 -37.49 1.51
CA ARG A 253 7.07 -37.02 2.75
C ARG A 253 5.79 -36.20 2.43
N THR A 254 5.85 -35.35 1.43
CA THR A 254 4.70 -34.55 1.00
C THR A 254 3.61 -35.42 0.39
N ASN A 255 3.97 -36.44 -0.41
CA ASN A 255 3.02 -37.43 -0.93
C ASN A 255 2.27 -38.15 0.21
N SER A 256 2.99 -38.56 1.26
CA SER A 256 2.38 -39.17 2.43
C SER A 256 1.41 -38.26 3.14
N TYR A 257 1.78 -36.98 3.31
CA TYR A 257 0.91 -35.95 3.89
C TYR A 257 -0.33 -35.71 3.02
N TYR A 258 -0.15 -35.55 1.69
CA TYR A 258 -1.24 -35.32 0.74
C TYR A 258 -2.28 -36.43 0.79
N ARG A 259 -1.82 -37.69 0.84
CA ARG A 259 -2.72 -38.86 1.00
C ARG A 259 -3.46 -38.87 2.33
N SER A 260 -2.72 -38.69 3.43
CA SER A 260 -3.28 -38.92 4.78
C SER A 260 -4.09 -37.77 5.30
N GLN A 261 -3.77 -36.52 4.92
CA GLN A 261 -4.37 -35.32 5.49
C GLN A 261 -5.23 -34.54 4.50
N GLN A 262 -4.99 -34.72 3.21
CA GLN A 262 -5.74 -34.04 2.16
C GLN A 262 -6.61 -35.00 1.32
N GLU A 263 -6.65 -36.29 1.68
CA GLU A 263 -7.44 -37.32 0.99
C GLU A 263 -7.16 -37.37 -0.52
N GLY A 264 -5.97 -36.94 -0.95
CA GLY A 264 -5.57 -36.91 -2.35
C GLY A 264 -4.99 -38.23 -2.82
N ASN A 265 -4.99 -38.48 -4.13
CA ASN A 265 -4.40 -39.63 -4.74
C ASN A 265 -2.91 -39.43 -5.05
N MET A 266 -2.15 -40.52 -5.13
CA MET A 266 -0.76 -40.48 -5.57
C MET A 266 -0.68 -39.96 -7.00
N PRO A 267 0.27 -39.05 -7.29
CA PRO A 267 0.48 -38.59 -8.65
C PRO A 267 0.81 -39.77 -9.59
N ALA A 268 0.09 -39.85 -10.69
CA ALA A 268 0.33 -40.81 -11.76
C ALA A 268 1.46 -40.35 -12.70
N LYS A 269 1.75 -39.05 -12.70
CA LYS A 269 2.76 -38.39 -13.53
C LYS A 269 3.32 -37.18 -12.82
N VAL A 270 4.58 -36.82 -13.10
CA VAL A 270 5.22 -35.59 -12.63
C VAL A 270 5.61 -34.74 -13.84
N PHE A 271 5.24 -33.47 -13.76
CA PHE A 271 5.72 -32.43 -14.68
C PHE A 271 6.80 -31.59 -14.00
N LEU A 272 7.95 -31.43 -14.68
CA LEU A 272 9.04 -30.59 -14.17
C LEU A 272 8.99 -29.22 -14.79
N ALA A 273 9.10 -28.20 -13.92
CA ALA A 273 9.22 -26.80 -14.26
C ALA A 273 10.42 -26.17 -13.52
N GLY A 274 10.71 -24.92 -13.88
CA GLY A 274 11.75 -24.12 -13.23
C GLY A 274 13.16 -24.39 -13.75
N GLY A 275 14.07 -23.46 -13.49
CA GLY A 275 15.45 -23.51 -14.00
C GLY A 275 16.28 -24.68 -13.48
N GLY A 276 15.92 -25.26 -12.33
CA GLY A 276 16.56 -26.46 -11.81
C GLY A 276 16.34 -27.70 -12.67
N ALA A 277 15.24 -27.74 -13.44
CA ALA A 277 14.93 -28.84 -14.34
C ALA A 277 15.88 -28.93 -15.56
N ASN A 278 16.67 -27.88 -15.82
CA ASN A 278 17.68 -27.88 -16.88
C ASN A 278 18.88 -28.79 -16.60
N LEU A 279 19.01 -29.32 -15.39
CA LEU A 279 20.13 -30.17 -15.04
C LEU A 279 20.03 -31.50 -15.80
N PRO A 280 21.01 -31.85 -16.65
CA PRO A 280 20.98 -33.04 -17.44
C PRO A 280 20.80 -34.31 -16.59
N TYR A 281 19.96 -35.23 -17.06
CA TYR A 281 19.58 -36.49 -16.41
C TYR A 281 18.83 -36.34 -15.07
N LEU A 282 18.36 -35.16 -14.75
CA LEU A 282 17.50 -34.94 -13.58
C LEU A 282 16.14 -35.64 -13.71
N PRO A 283 15.45 -35.58 -14.87
CA PRO A 283 14.21 -36.34 -15.08
C PRO A 283 14.39 -37.83 -14.80
N GLU A 284 15.40 -38.46 -15.37
CA GLU A 284 15.68 -39.89 -15.22
C GLU A 284 16.04 -40.23 -13.77
N PHE A 285 16.80 -39.40 -13.10
CA PHE A 285 17.10 -39.55 -11.67
C PHE A 285 15.82 -39.52 -10.83
N LEU A 286 14.96 -38.56 -11.08
CA LEU A 286 13.69 -38.42 -10.34
C LEU A 286 12.73 -39.55 -10.66
N GLU A 287 12.68 -40.03 -11.91
CA GLU A 287 11.89 -41.17 -12.31
C GLU A 287 12.34 -42.45 -11.58
N GLU A 288 13.68 -42.67 -11.46
CA GLU A 288 14.25 -43.75 -10.64
C GLU A 288 13.77 -43.70 -9.20
N LYS A 289 13.77 -42.50 -8.61
CA LYS A 289 13.46 -42.28 -7.18
C LYS A 289 11.98 -42.28 -6.87
N LEU A 290 11.19 -41.64 -7.70
CA LEU A 290 9.74 -41.44 -7.47
C LEU A 290 8.91 -42.58 -8.06
N ARG A 291 9.45 -43.34 -9.03
CA ARG A 291 8.80 -44.45 -9.73
C ARG A 291 7.50 -44.06 -10.44
N VAL A 292 7.48 -42.85 -11.00
CA VAL A 292 6.39 -42.32 -11.81
C VAL A 292 6.97 -41.65 -13.06
N PRO A 293 6.28 -41.65 -14.20
CA PRO A 293 6.73 -40.94 -15.41
C PRO A 293 6.98 -39.48 -15.16
N ILE A 294 8.06 -38.96 -15.74
CA ILE A 294 8.46 -37.56 -15.58
C ILE A 294 8.54 -36.90 -16.96
N GLU A 295 7.89 -35.77 -17.10
CA GLU A 295 7.88 -34.95 -18.32
C GLU A 295 8.25 -33.51 -18.00
N LEU A 296 8.85 -32.82 -18.96
CA LEU A 296 9.03 -31.37 -18.84
C LEU A 296 7.69 -30.67 -19.08
N PHE A 297 7.35 -29.74 -18.20
CA PHE A 297 6.16 -28.92 -18.33
C PHE A 297 6.29 -27.95 -19.51
N ASN A 298 5.38 -28.02 -20.47
CA ASN A 298 5.30 -27.03 -21.54
C ASN A 298 4.11 -26.09 -21.34
N PRO A 299 4.32 -24.89 -20.75
CA PRO A 299 3.26 -23.91 -20.51
C PRO A 299 2.84 -23.14 -21.77
N LEU A 300 3.42 -23.45 -22.93
CA LEU A 300 3.18 -22.73 -24.17
C LEU A 300 2.34 -23.55 -25.18
N GLN A 301 1.77 -24.69 -24.80
CA GLN A 301 1.00 -25.53 -25.72
C GLN A 301 -0.16 -24.81 -26.38
N ARG A 302 -0.85 -23.93 -25.62
CA ARG A 302 -1.99 -23.13 -26.07
C ARG A 302 -1.68 -21.64 -26.20
N VAL A 303 -0.39 -21.25 -26.08
CA VAL A 303 0.07 -19.89 -26.22
C VAL A 303 0.69 -19.68 -27.59
N SER A 304 0.21 -18.71 -28.34
CA SER A 304 0.82 -18.35 -29.62
C SER A 304 2.14 -17.63 -29.39
N VAL A 305 3.14 -17.89 -30.24
CA VAL A 305 4.46 -17.26 -30.12
C VAL A 305 4.61 -16.19 -31.20
N GLY A 306 5.06 -15.00 -30.81
CA GLY A 306 5.30 -13.86 -31.71
C GLY A 306 6.48 -14.14 -32.67
N LYS A 307 6.38 -13.61 -33.86
CA LYS A 307 7.37 -13.84 -34.96
C LYS A 307 8.81 -13.40 -34.64
N ALA A 308 8.99 -12.54 -33.64
CA ALA A 308 10.30 -12.00 -33.26
C ALA A 308 11.04 -12.87 -32.24
N ILE A 309 10.45 -13.96 -31.78
CA ILE A 309 11.02 -14.84 -30.76
C ILE A 309 11.74 -16.02 -31.44
N ASP A 310 12.92 -16.31 -30.93
CA ASP A 310 13.64 -17.55 -31.29
C ASP A 310 12.91 -18.75 -30.67
N VAL A 311 12.25 -19.51 -31.52
CA VAL A 311 11.42 -20.65 -31.12
C VAL A 311 12.29 -21.81 -30.60
N GLU A 312 13.53 -21.99 -31.10
CA GLU A 312 14.42 -23.02 -30.62
C GLU A 312 14.93 -22.75 -29.22
N GLN A 313 15.33 -21.49 -28.95
CA GLN A 313 15.73 -21.08 -27.61
C GLN A 313 14.53 -21.18 -26.65
N LEU A 314 13.38 -20.65 -27.06
CA LEU A 314 12.15 -20.73 -26.25
C LEU A 314 11.76 -22.17 -25.94
N GLY A 315 11.90 -23.11 -26.89
CA GLY A 315 11.61 -24.53 -26.68
C GLY A 315 12.48 -25.16 -25.58
N ARG A 316 13.75 -24.76 -25.51
CA ARG A 316 14.66 -25.21 -24.43
C ARG A 316 14.34 -24.58 -23.07
N GLU A 317 13.76 -23.42 -23.03
CA GLU A 317 13.47 -22.64 -21.82
C GLU A 317 11.97 -22.67 -21.44
N ALA A 318 11.12 -23.34 -22.22
CA ALA A 318 9.66 -23.28 -22.07
C ALA A 318 9.19 -23.62 -20.64
N HIS A 319 9.75 -24.65 -20.03
CA HIS A 319 9.41 -25.08 -18.66
C HIS A 319 9.74 -24.04 -17.58
N MET A 320 10.53 -23.00 -17.90
CA MET A 320 10.87 -21.91 -16.98
C MET A 320 9.86 -20.75 -16.99
N VAL A 321 8.98 -20.68 -18.02
CA VAL A 321 8.06 -19.54 -18.18
C VAL A 321 6.64 -19.83 -17.66
N GLY A 322 6.44 -20.94 -16.96
CA GLY A 322 5.13 -21.37 -16.46
C GLY A 322 4.44 -20.30 -15.60
N GLU A 323 5.14 -19.74 -14.61
CA GLU A 323 4.60 -18.65 -13.78
C GLU A 323 4.20 -17.42 -14.60
N LEU A 324 5.01 -17.07 -15.62
CA LEU A 324 4.74 -15.90 -16.46
C LEU A 324 3.46 -16.07 -17.28
N VAL A 325 3.22 -17.30 -17.78
CA VAL A 325 1.97 -17.62 -18.48
C VAL A 325 0.78 -17.53 -17.53
N GLY A 326 0.89 -18.11 -16.32
CA GLY A 326 -0.17 -18.04 -15.31
C GLY A 326 -0.54 -16.59 -14.93
N LEU A 327 0.47 -15.73 -14.75
CA LEU A 327 0.27 -14.31 -14.50
C LEU A 327 -0.37 -13.59 -15.69
N ALA A 328 -0.03 -13.98 -16.91
CA ALA A 328 -0.57 -13.36 -18.12
C ALA A 328 -2.06 -13.69 -18.33
N LEU A 329 -2.51 -14.88 -17.94
CA LEU A 329 -3.92 -15.32 -18.06
C LEU A 329 -4.90 -14.38 -17.36
N ARG A 330 -4.47 -13.67 -16.32
CA ARG A 330 -5.26 -12.61 -15.66
C ARG A 330 -5.60 -11.44 -16.60
N GLY A 331 -4.81 -11.24 -17.65
CA GLY A 331 -5.05 -10.21 -18.65
C GLY A 331 -6.18 -10.52 -19.63
N VAL A 332 -6.53 -11.80 -19.76
CA VAL A 332 -7.58 -12.31 -20.65
C VAL A 332 -8.73 -12.99 -19.88
N ASP A 333 -8.74 -12.83 -18.55
CA ASP A 333 -9.77 -13.35 -17.64
C ASP A 333 -10.00 -14.88 -17.76
N GLN A 334 -8.91 -15.61 -17.93
CA GLN A 334 -8.91 -17.08 -18.05
C GLN A 334 -8.15 -17.76 -16.90
N THR A 335 -8.26 -17.20 -15.70
CA THR A 335 -7.61 -17.75 -14.50
C THR A 335 -8.61 -18.52 -13.65
N PRO A 336 -8.42 -19.83 -13.44
CA PRO A 336 -9.22 -20.62 -12.50
C PRO A 336 -9.12 -20.10 -11.05
N ILE A 337 -7.92 -19.68 -10.63
CA ILE A 337 -7.67 -19.15 -9.30
C ILE A 337 -7.07 -17.75 -9.41
N ARG A 338 -7.65 -16.81 -8.68
CA ARG A 338 -7.17 -15.42 -8.66
C ARG A 338 -6.87 -15.00 -7.22
N ILE A 339 -5.60 -14.84 -6.92
CA ILE A 339 -5.08 -14.33 -5.64
C ILE A 339 -4.37 -13.01 -5.92
N ASP A 340 -4.65 -11.96 -5.16
CA ASP A 340 -4.01 -10.65 -5.34
C ASP A 340 -3.44 -10.13 -4.01
N LEU A 341 -2.17 -10.40 -3.78
CA LEU A 341 -1.42 -10.00 -2.60
C LEU A 341 -0.80 -8.61 -2.77
N VAL A 342 -1.58 -7.63 -3.20
CA VAL A 342 -1.00 -6.29 -3.40
C VAL A 342 -0.69 -5.60 -2.07
N PRO A 343 0.46 -4.88 -1.99
CA PRO A 343 0.75 -4.04 -0.84
C PRO A 343 -0.33 -2.99 -0.62
N ASP A 344 -0.59 -2.62 0.65
CA ASP A 344 -1.62 -1.63 1.02
C ASP A 344 -1.46 -0.29 0.28
N VAL A 345 -0.21 0.11 0.03
CA VAL A 345 0.09 1.33 -0.75
C VAL A 345 -0.48 1.22 -2.17
N VAL A 346 -0.33 0.07 -2.82
CA VAL A 346 -0.87 -0.16 -4.17
C VAL A 346 -2.38 -0.29 -4.13
N ALA A 347 -2.93 -0.99 -3.13
CA ALA A 347 -4.37 -1.14 -2.93
C ALA A 347 -5.06 0.22 -2.73
N SER A 348 -4.48 1.08 -1.88
CA SER A 348 -4.99 2.44 -1.64
C SER A 348 -4.92 3.32 -2.89
N GLN A 349 -3.84 3.22 -3.67
CA GLN A 349 -3.71 3.92 -4.95
C GLN A 349 -4.75 3.46 -5.98
N ARG A 350 -5.06 2.15 -6.04
CA ARG A 350 -6.12 1.61 -6.90
C ARG A 350 -7.48 2.13 -6.50
N ALA A 351 -7.83 2.02 -5.21
CA ALA A 351 -9.09 2.53 -4.68
C ALA A 351 -9.27 4.04 -4.97
N THR A 352 -8.18 4.81 -4.86
CA THR A 352 -8.18 6.22 -5.20
C THR A 352 -8.36 6.45 -6.71
N ALA A 353 -7.70 5.64 -7.55
CA ALA A 353 -7.81 5.73 -9.00
C ALA A 353 -9.23 5.39 -9.51
N GLU A 354 -9.87 4.39 -8.92
CA GLU A 354 -11.26 4.01 -9.23
C GLU A 354 -12.26 5.09 -8.82
N ARG A 355 -11.99 5.82 -7.73
CA ARG A 355 -12.84 6.94 -7.26
C ARG A 355 -12.67 8.22 -8.09
N LYS A 356 -11.51 8.41 -8.76
CA LYS A 356 -11.23 9.63 -9.55
C LYS A 356 -12.31 9.97 -10.57
N PRO A 357 -12.83 9.06 -11.43
CA PRO A 357 -13.86 9.39 -12.41
C PRO A 357 -15.16 9.86 -11.75
N PHE A 358 -15.53 9.27 -10.61
CA PHE A 358 -16.71 9.67 -9.84
C PHE A 358 -16.51 11.05 -9.18
N LEU A 359 -15.31 11.34 -8.68
CA LEU A 359 -14.96 12.66 -8.13
C LEU A 359 -15.00 13.74 -9.23
N VAL A 360 -14.46 13.42 -10.42
CA VAL A 360 -14.53 14.34 -11.57
C VAL A 360 -15.98 14.55 -12.01
N ALA A 361 -16.77 13.48 -12.10
CA ALA A 361 -18.20 13.60 -12.43
C ALA A 361 -18.96 14.44 -11.39
N ALA A 362 -18.71 14.21 -10.10
CA ALA A 362 -19.30 15.00 -9.02
C ALA A 362 -18.89 16.48 -9.11
N ALA A 363 -17.62 16.78 -9.41
CA ALA A 363 -17.14 18.14 -9.62
C ALA A 363 -17.82 18.82 -10.82
N VAL A 364 -17.99 18.10 -11.93
CA VAL A 364 -18.70 18.61 -13.12
C VAL A 364 -20.17 18.88 -12.81
N ILE A 365 -20.85 17.97 -12.11
CA ILE A 365 -22.25 18.15 -11.71
C ILE A 365 -22.37 19.36 -10.76
N MET A 366 -21.43 19.52 -9.83
CA MET A 366 -21.41 20.65 -8.91
C MET A 366 -21.20 21.97 -9.66
N MET A 367 -20.25 22.01 -10.61
CA MET A 367 -20.04 23.20 -11.47
C MET A 367 -21.28 23.52 -12.31
N ALA A 368 -21.93 22.51 -12.90
CA ALA A 368 -23.17 22.70 -13.63
C ALA A 368 -24.30 23.23 -12.72
N GLY A 369 -24.40 22.72 -11.50
CA GLY A 369 -25.33 23.21 -10.48
C GLY A 369 -25.06 24.67 -10.10
N PHE A 370 -23.80 25.04 -9.90
CA PHE A 370 -23.42 26.44 -9.65
C PHE A 370 -23.71 27.35 -10.85
N ALA A 371 -23.44 26.88 -12.08
CA ALA A 371 -23.77 27.61 -13.30
C ALA A 371 -25.27 27.82 -13.45
N ALA A 372 -26.07 26.78 -13.23
CA ALA A 372 -27.53 26.87 -13.25
C ALA A 372 -28.06 27.80 -12.15
N TRP A 373 -27.48 27.73 -10.96
CA TRP A 373 -27.81 28.64 -9.85
C TRP A 373 -27.46 30.09 -10.18
N ALA A 374 -26.27 30.34 -10.76
CA ALA A 374 -25.85 31.66 -11.19
C ALA A 374 -26.75 32.22 -12.31
N MET A 375 -27.10 31.36 -13.30
CA MET A 375 -28.07 31.72 -14.35
C MET A 375 -29.43 32.07 -13.76
N ASN A 376 -29.96 31.25 -12.85
CA ASN A 376 -31.25 31.54 -12.21
C ASN A 376 -31.19 32.87 -11.42
N LYS A 377 -30.07 33.12 -10.73
CA LYS A 377 -29.85 34.40 -10.02
C LYS A 377 -29.75 35.58 -10.97
N SER A 378 -29.14 35.43 -12.16
CA SER A 378 -29.08 36.50 -13.18
C SER A 378 -30.44 36.81 -13.77
N VAL A 379 -31.27 35.79 -14.01
CA VAL A 379 -32.65 35.96 -14.48
C VAL A 379 -33.50 36.66 -13.44
N LEU A 380 -33.39 36.23 -12.16
CA LEU A 380 -34.08 36.88 -11.05
C LEU A 380 -33.60 38.33 -10.82
N ALA A 381 -32.30 38.61 -11.04
CA ALA A 381 -31.77 39.97 -10.98
C ALA A 381 -32.31 40.85 -12.12
N ALA A 382 -32.39 40.31 -13.35
CA ALA A 382 -32.98 41.01 -14.51
C ALA A 382 -34.48 41.31 -14.29
N GLU A 383 -35.26 40.33 -13.78
CA GLU A 383 -36.66 40.59 -13.39
C GLU A 383 -36.80 41.63 -12.27
N ALA A 384 -35.87 41.60 -11.29
CA ALA A 384 -35.84 42.58 -10.20
C ALA A 384 -35.50 43.98 -10.72
N GLU A 385 -34.54 44.11 -11.67
CA GLU A 385 -34.23 45.36 -12.36
C GLU A 385 -35.40 45.88 -13.19
N GLU A 386 -36.09 45.02 -13.94
CA GLU A 386 -37.30 45.43 -14.70
C GLU A 386 -38.40 45.93 -13.75
N LYS A 387 -38.62 45.20 -12.64
CA LYS A 387 -39.61 45.60 -11.62
C LYS A 387 -39.18 46.89 -10.91
N ALA A 388 -37.87 47.04 -10.60
CA ALA A 388 -37.33 48.28 -10.04
C ALA A 388 -37.51 49.46 -11.00
N GLY A 389 -37.22 49.26 -12.31
CA GLY A 389 -37.42 50.28 -13.33
C GLY A 389 -38.88 50.70 -13.49
N LYS A 390 -39.82 49.74 -13.37
CA LYS A 390 -41.27 50.04 -13.33
C LYS A 390 -41.66 50.82 -12.07
N LEU A 391 -41.07 50.43 -10.93
CA LEU A 391 -41.29 51.13 -9.65
C LEU A 391 -40.72 52.55 -9.67
N GLU A 392 -39.53 52.73 -10.29
CA GLU A 392 -38.91 54.04 -10.44
C GLU A 392 -39.73 54.97 -11.33
N ARG A 393 -40.31 54.47 -12.41
CA ARG A 393 -41.26 55.25 -13.23
C ARG A 393 -42.53 55.65 -12.44
N VAL A 394 -43.03 54.76 -11.58
CA VAL A 394 -44.16 55.04 -10.70
C VAL A 394 -43.76 56.02 -9.60
N LYS A 395 -42.51 55.93 -9.05
CA LYS A 395 -41.98 56.87 -8.06
C LYS A 395 -41.80 58.27 -8.64
N ASP A 396 -41.32 58.38 -9.90
CA ASP A 396 -41.18 59.68 -10.58
C ASP A 396 -42.56 60.31 -10.90
N GLN A 397 -43.57 59.50 -11.13
CA GLN A 397 -44.96 59.95 -11.26
C GLN A 397 -45.58 60.39 -9.92
N LEU A 398 -45.04 59.92 -8.79
CA LEU A 398 -45.49 60.21 -7.43
C LEU A 398 -44.55 61.21 -6.67
N ALA A 399 -43.58 61.84 -7.37
CA ALA A 399 -42.52 62.66 -6.82
C ALA A 399 -42.95 64.06 -6.31
N GLY A 400 -44.07 64.14 -5.71
CA GLY A 400 -44.47 65.31 -4.94
C GLY A 400 -45.24 64.84 -3.69
N PRO A 401 -44.65 64.66 -2.59
CA PRO A 401 -44.16 65.58 -1.58
C PRO A 401 -42.91 65.11 -0.79
N GLY A 402 -41.93 65.97 -0.65
CA GLY A 402 -40.59 65.81 -0.14
C GLY A 402 -40.39 65.49 1.34
N GLY A 403 -41.36 64.99 2.06
CA GLY A 403 -41.23 64.68 3.47
C GLY A 403 -41.03 63.20 3.90
N ARG A 404 -41.10 62.25 2.96
CA ARG A 404 -40.98 60.83 3.30
C ARG A 404 -39.61 60.21 2.98
N ILE A 405 -38.72 60.94 2.34
CA ILE A 405 -37.40 60.41 1.86
C ILE A 405 -36.40 60.23 2.98
N GLU A 406 -36.40 61.06 4.00
CA GLU A 406 -35.44 60.98 5.12
C GLU A 406 -35.67 59.75 6.03
N GLN A 407 -36.90 59.29 6.15
CA GLN A 407 -37.20 58.13 7.01
C GLN A 407 -36.79 56.78 6.38
N GLN A 408 -36.73 56.70 5.04
CA GLN A 408 -36.30 55.47 4.34
C GLN A 408 -34.76 55.38 4.24
N SER A 409 -34.03 56.48 4.17
CA SER A 409 -32.58 56.48 4.13
C SER A 409 -31.94 55.90 5.41
N ARG A 410 -32.54 56.18 6.57
CA ARG A 410 -32.06 55.61 7.86
C ARG A 410 -32.27 54.10 7.93
N ARG A 411 -33.38 53.61 7.35
CA ARG A 411 -33.68 52.16 7.34
C ARG A 411 -32.77 51.36 6.44
N GLN A 412 -32.21 51.98 5.39
CA GLN A 412 -31.27 51.34 4.47
C GLN A 412 -29.86 51.21 5.10
N SER A 413 -29.47 52.19 5.93
CA SER A 413 -28.22 52.13 6.69
C SER A 413 -28.23 50.96 7.70
N ASP A 414 -29.34 50.77 8.41
CA ASP A 414 -29.47 49.71 9.40
C ASP A 414 -29.44 48.28 8.77
N LEU A 415 -29.95 48.16 7.52
CA LEU A 415 -29.92 46.89 6.78
C LEU A 415 -28.53 46.57 6.21
N GLN A 416 -27.74 47.60 5.89
CA GLN A 416 -26.38 47.45 5.40
C GLN A 416 -25.45 47.00 6.50
N ASP A 417 -25.59 47.57 7.70
CA ASP A 417 -24.84 47.11 8.90
C ASP A 417 -25.18 45.67 9.28
N LEU A 418 -26.43 45.26 9.06
CA LEU A 418 -26.84 43.88 9.30
C LEU A 418 -26.26 42.89 8.25
N ALA A 419 -26.18 43.27 6.97
CA ALA A 419 -25.59 42.46 5.90
C ALA A 419 -24.09 42.25 6.10
N ASP A 420 -23.37 43.29 6.53
CA ASP A 420 -21.93 43.23 6.83
C ASP A 420 -21.64 42.31 8.04
N ALA A 421 -22.53 42.33 9.04
CA ALA A 421 -22.46 41.37 10.16
C ALA A 421 -22.64 39.91 9.74
N TYR A 422 -23.56 39.64 8.80
CA TYR A 422 -23.74 38.28 8.25
C TYR A 422 -22.59 37.80 7.36
N ALA A 423 -21.99 38.69 6.55
CA ALA A 423 -20.81 38.39 5.74
C ALA A 423 -19.59 38.06 6.63
N GLY A 424 -19.43 38.75 7.75
CA GLY A 424 -18.40 38.46 8.75
C GLY A 424 -18.52 37.06 9.37
N GLN A 425 -19.74 36.62 9.67
CA GLN A 425 -19.99 35.29 10.21
C GLN A 425 -19.68 34.18 9.21
N GLN A 426 -19.95 34.38 7.92
CA GLN A 426 -19.62 33.36 6.89
C GLN A 426 -18.11 33.18 6.71
N SER A 427 -17.33 34.29 6.76
CA SER A 427 -15.87 34.23 6.62
C SER A 427 -15.19 33.45 7.75
N SER A 428 -15.74 33.53 8.97
CA SER A 428 -15.23 32.79 10.13
C SER A 428 -15.45 31.26 10.02
N ARG A 429 -16.56 30.86 9.42
CA ARG A 429 -16.87 29.43 9.19
C ARG A 429 -15.92 28.77 8.17
N VAL A 430 -15.55 29.47 7.12
CA VAL A 430 -14.59 28.97 6.12
C VAL A 430 -13.23 28.75 6.75
N LYS A 431 -12.74 29.68 7.57
CA LYS A 431 -11.46 29.52 8.28
C LYS A 431 -11.42 28.30 9.20
N TRP A 432 -12.53 27.94 9.83
CA TRP A 432 -12.62 26.72 10.64
C TRP A 432 -12.51 25.45 9.81
N ILE A 433 -13.07 25.44 8.61
CA ILE A 433 -12.95 24.31 7.68
C ILE A 433 -11.48 24.12 7.29
N ASP A 434 -10.77 25.22 7.01
CA ASP A 434 -9.35 25.15 6.67
C ASP A 434 -8.51 24.63 7.84
N VAL A 435 -8.78 25.08 9.07
CA VAL A 435 -8.11 24.60 10.28
C VAL A 435 -8.34 23.09 10.46
N LEU A 436 -9.59 22.64 10.40
CA LEU A 436 -9.94 21.24 10.60
C LEU A 436 -9.39 20.35 9.47
N SER A 437 -9.39 20.84 8.23
CA SER A 437 -8.81 20.13 7.11
C SER A 437 -7.30 19.94 7.29
N LYS A 438 -6.58 20.98 7.67
CA LYS A 438 -5.13 20.91 7.91
C LYS A 438 -4.78 20.06 9.12
N VAL A 439 -5.53 20.12 10.20
CA VAL A 439 -5.35 19.19 11.33
C VAL A 439 -5.52 17.76 10.88
N LYS A 440 -6.56 17.46 10.12
CA LYS A 440 -6.77 16.13 9.54
C LYS A 440 -5.58 15.69 8.67
N ASP A 441 -5.05 16.58 7.82
CA ASP A 441 -3.94 16.26 6.90
C ASP A 441 -2.63 15.99 7.64
N TYR A 442 -2.39 16.70 8.75
CA TYR A 442 -1.19 16.52 9.57
C TYR A 442 -1.26 15.29 10.46
N PHE A 443 -2.45 14.96 10.98
CA PHE A 443 -2.68 13.85 11.91
C PHE A 443 -3.31 12.62 11.25
N ASN A 444 -3.12 12.45 9.96
CA ASN A 444 -3.61 11.28 9.21
C ASN A 444 -2.61 10.11 9.32
N ASP A 445 -2.23 9.76 10.54
CA ASP A 445 -1.37 8.62 10.85
C ASP A 445 -2.17 7.59 11.65
N GLN A 446 -1.92 6.28 11.40
CA GLN A 446 -2.63 5.21 12.09
C GLN A 446 -2.19 5.05 13.55
N ASP A 447 -1.02 5.58 13.88
CA ASP A 447 -0.43 5.48 15.22
C ASP A 447 -0.67 6.71 16.09
N VAL A 448 -1.33 7.76 15.57
CA VAL A 448 -1.62 9.00 16.28
C VAL A 448 -3.08 9.37 16.15
N TRP A 449 -3.75 9.63 17.25
CA TRP A 449 -5.14 10.10 17.25
C TRP A 449 -5.37 11.24 18.25
N ILE A 450 -6.21 12.19 17.85
CA ILE A 450 -6.61 13.34 18.64
C ILE A 450 -7.85 12.97 19.44
N THR A 451 -7.81 13.27 20.73
CA THR A 451 -8.95 13.07 21.64
C THR A 451 -9.66 14.36 22.02
N ASP A 452 -8.93 15.47 21.96
CA ASP A 452 -9.49 16.77 22.31
C ASP A 452 -8.93 17.87 21.40
N PHE A 453 -9.79 18.82 21.04
CA PHE A 453 -9.51 19.95 20.16
C PHE A 453 -10.07 21.21 20.80
N GLU A 454 -9.19 22.02 21.39
CA GLU A 454 -9.57 23.19 22.16
C GLU A 454 -9.07 24.48 21.51
N PRO A 455 -9.98 25.34 21.01
CA PRO A 455 -9.60 26.65 20.54
C PRO A 455 -9.34 27.61 21.70
N MET A 456 -8.24 28.36 21.66
CA MET A 456 -7.80 29.26 22.71
C MET A 456 -7.65 30.68 22.17
N GLY A 457 -8.14 31.66 22.93
CA GLY A 457 -7.95 33.07 22.67
C GLY A 457 -6.84 33.68 23.54
N LEU A 458 -6.23 34.78 23.07
CA LEU A 458 -5.26 35.61 23.84
C LEU A 458 -3.96 34.88 24.24
N TYR A 459 -3.59 33.82 23.55
CA TYR A 459 -2.30 33.16 23.75
C TYR A 459 -1.15 34.05 23.24
N LYS A 460 -0.13 34.29 24.08
CA LYS A 460 1.08 35.04 23.72
C LYS A 460 2.28 34.09 23.84
N ALA A 461 2.98 33.85 22.73
CA ALA A 461 4.22 33.09 22.74
C ALA A 461 5.27 33.83 23.60
N GLY A 462 5.80 33.17 24.62
CA GLY A 462 6.78 33.73 25.55
C GLY A 462 6.30 33.88 27.00
N ASP A 463 5.02 33.61 27.29
CA ASP A 463 4.47 33.54 28.66
C ASP A 463 4.55 32.10 29.22
N ASP A 464 5.64 31.39 28.90
CA ASP A 464 5.75 29.95 28.94
C ASP A 464 5.67 29.31 30.33
N LYS A 465 5.98 30.04 31.40
CA LYS A 465 5.84 29.50 32.76
C LYS A 465 4.39 29.47 33.27
N SER A 466 3.52 30.34 32.72
CA SER A 466 2.09 30.31 33.02
C SER A 466 1.32 29.29 32.13
N GLY A 467 1.88 28.94 30.98
CA GLY A 467 1.34 27.94 30.06
C GLY A 467 1.41 26.53 30.60
N GLU A 468 2.52 26.13 31.20
CA GLU A 468 2.68 24.81 31.82
C GLU A 468 1.72 24.60 33.00
N ALA A 469 1.66 25.56 33.92
CA ALA A 469 0.76 25.48 35.07
C ALA A 469 -0.74 25.54 34.67
N ARG A 470 -1.11 26.25 33.59
CA ARG A 470 -2.47 26.25 33.04
C ARG A 470 -2.78 25.02 32.22
N ALA A 471 -1.80 24.47 31.51
CA ALA A 471 -1.94 23.18 30.81
C ALA A 471 -2.22 22.06 31.80
N GLU A 472 -1.49 21.99 32.92
CA GLU A 472 -1.72 21.00 33.97
C GLU A 472 -3.07 21.19 34.67
N GLN A 473 -3.48 22.43 35.00
CA GLN A 473 -4.78 22.68 35.62
C GLN A 473 -5.97 22.40 34.71
N ASN A 474 -5.85 22.71 33.41
CA ASN A 474 -6.88 22.40 32.43
C ASN A 474 -6.90 20.92 32.05
N PHE A 475 -5.76 20.25 32.11
CA PHE A 475 -5.64 18.81 31.92
C PHE A 475 -6.45 18.01 32.94
N ALA A 476 -6.40 18.38 34.20
CA ALA A 476 -7.23 17.76 35.24
C ALA A 476 -8.74 17.97 34.99
N LYS A 477 -9.13 19.08 34.35
CA LYS A 477 -10.54 19.34 33.96
C LYS A 477 -10.95 18.68 32.66
N ALA A 478 -10.06 18.61 31.65
CA ALA A 478 -10.33 17.93 30.38
C ALA A 478 -10.47 16.42 30.54
N ALA A 479 -9.70 15.79 31.43
CA ALA A 479 -9.85 14.39 31.79
C ALA A 479 -11.25 14.05 32.37
N TYR A 480 -12.00 15.06 32.81
CA TYR A 480 -13.38 14.91 33.31
C TYR A 480 -14.47 15.48 32.38
N GLY A 481 -14.16 15.74 31.11
CA GLY A 481 -15.18 15.98 30.07
C GLY A 481 -15.96 17.30 30.19
N LYS A 482 -15.31 18.37 30.69
CA LYS A 482 -15.88 19.72 30.68
C LYS A 482 -14.90 20.72 30.08
N SER A 483 -14.76 20.69 28.78
CA SER A 483 -14.21 21.78 28.01
C SER A 483 -15.30 22.82 27.79
N THR A 484 -15.06 24.05 28.12
CA THR A 484 -16.10 25.05 27.97
C THR A 484 -15.57 26.32 27.35
N LEU A 485 -16.25 26.76 26.32
CA LEU A 485 -16.29 28.17 25.88
C LEU A 485 -16.46 29.16 27.06
N GLN A 486 -16.90 28.70 28.23
CA GLN A 486 -17.00 29.46 29.47
C GLN A 486 -15.65 29.81 30.10
N ASP A 487 -14.63 28.93 29.96
CA ASP A 487 -13.29 29.19 30.49
C ASP A 487 -12.54 30.25 29.66
N LEU A 488 -12.90 30.43 28.39
CA LEU A 488 -12.45 31.53 27.54
C LEU A 488 -12.98 32.92 28.03
N LYS A 489 -14.16 32.95 28.64
CA LYS A 489 -14.75 34.16 29.20
C LYS A 489 -14.22 34.51 30.58
N SER A 490 -13.82 33.53 31.40
CA SER A 490 -13.30 33.73 32.74
C SER A 490 -11.83 34.17 32.79
N SER A 491 -11.04 33.89 31.75
CA SER A 491 -9.65 34.34 31.65
C SER A 491 -9.48 35.79 31.19
N GLY A 492 -10.58 36.46 30.80
CA GLY A 492 -10.60 37.84 30.34
C GLY A 492 -10.83 38.91 31.44
N ALA A 493 -11.02 38.50 32.70
CA ALA A 493 -11.32 39.44 33.80
C ALA A 493 -10.09 39.68 34.70
N GLY A 494 -9.16 40.52 34.26
CA GLY A 494 -8.02 40.97 35.03
C GLY A 494 -7.40 42.22 34.41
N ALA A 495 -7.99 43.38 34.66
CA ALA A 495 -7.44 44.66 34.21
C ALA A 495 -6.18 45.04 34.98
N PRO A 496 -5.13 45.53 34.32
CA PRO A 496 -3.99 46.16 34.98
C PRO A 496 -4.15 47.71 35.00
N PRO A 497 -3.49 48.38 35.97
CA PRO A 497 -3.54 49.86 36.07
C PRO A 497 -2.57 50.51 35.07
N ALA A 498 -2.95 51.70 34.68
CA ALA A 498 -2.26 52.55 33.73
C ALA A 498 -0.95 53.17 34.22
N LYS A 499 -0.14 53.59 33.23
CA LYS A 499 0.93 54.60 33.10
C LYS A 499 2.31 53.98 32.79
N SER A 500 3.07 54.45 31.79
CA SER A 500 3.45 55.82 31.39
C SER A 500 4.06 55.85 29.97
N ARG A 501 4.02 57.02 29.36
CA ARG A 501 4.54 57.41 28.04
C ARG A 501 6.06 57.31 27.91
N SER A 502 6.58 56.74 26.81
CA SER A 502 7.72 57.34 26.10
C SER A 502 7.62 57.01 24.60
N GLN A 503 7.75 58.04 23.79
CA GLN A 503 7.67 58.01 22.32
C GLN A 503 8.89 57.33 21.72
N ARG A 504 8.69 56.32 20.88
CA ARG A 504 9.62 55.91 19.82
C ARG A 504 8.82 55.60 18.55
N LYS A 505 9.29 56.17 17.42
CA LYS A 505 8.70 56.07 16.10
C LYS A 505 8.42 54.59 15.75
N LYS A 506 7.15 54.26 15.58
CA LYS A 506 6.67 52.96 15.11
C LYS A 506 6.61 52.95 13.58
N GLY A 507 7.19 51.92 12.98
CA GLY A 507 6.81 51.45 11.65
C GLY A 507 5.33 51.03 11.62
N PRO A 508 4.75 50.71 10.46
CA PRO A 508 3.32 50.40 10.36
C PRO A 508 2.97 49.27 11.33
N ALA A 509 2.09 49.60 12.29
CA ALA A 509 1.64 48.66 13.30
C ALA A 509 0.82 47.56 12.61
N ILE A 510 1.22 46.31 12.80
CA ILE A 510 0.35 45.17 12.55
C ILE A 510 -0.83 45.33 13.52
N PRO A 511 -2.09 45.33 13.05
CA PRO A 511 -3.24 45.47 13.93
C PRO A 511 -3.20 44.34 14.97
N GLU A 512 -3.31 44.73 16.25
CA GLU A 512 -3.49 43.75 17.33
C GLU A 512 -4.74 42.93 17.02
N PRO A 513 -4.69 41.59 17.19
CA PRO A 513 -5.88 40.79 16.97
C PRO A 513 -7.02 41.27 17.87
N PRO A 514 -8.27 41.26 17.38
CA PRO A 514 -9.42 41.71 18.17
C PRO A 514 -9.47 40.91 19.48
N GLN A 515 -9.88 41.57 20.57
CA GLN A 515 -9.92 40.99 21.93
C GLN A 515 -10.77 39.71 22.06
N GLU A 516 -11.54 39.38 21.05
CA GLU A 516 -12.41 38.20 20.98
C GLU A 516 -12.04 37.34 19.77
N SER A 517 -10.77 37.02 19.59
CA SER A 517 -10.31 36.15 18.52
C SER A 517 -9.57 34.91 19.07
N ILE A 518 -9.77 33.78 18.41
CA ILE A 518 -9.02 32.57 18.65
C ILE A 518 -7.73 32.66 17.84
N ASN A 519 -6.60 32.57 18.51
CA ASN A 519 -5.28 32.67 17.89
C ASN A 519 -4.44 31.38 18.01
N VAL A 520 -4.90 30.40 18.78
CA VAL A 520 -4.19 29.14 19.03
C VAL A 520 -5.18 28.00 19.11
N ILE A 521 -4.76 26.83 18.64
CA ILE A 521 -5.47 25.55 18.84
C ILE A 521 -4.61 24.66 19.75
N ARG A 522 -5.19 24.14 20.81
CA ARG A 522 -4.61 23.11 21.64
C ARG A 522 -5.18 21.75 21.24
N LEU A 523 -4.31 20.81 20.91
CA LEU A 523 -4.66 19.44 20.60
C LEU A 523 -4.14 18.53 21.69
N THR A 524 -5.00 17.65 22.17
CA THR A 524 -4.63 16.54 23.05
C THR A 524 -4.89 15.25 22.34
N GLY A 525 -4.00 14.28 22.48
CA GLY A 525 -4.17 13.00 21.81
C GLY A 525 -3.26 11.93 22.38
N PHE A 526 -3.25 10.80 21.71
CA PHE A 526 -2.43 9.65 22.06
C PHE A 526 -1.64 9.19 20.84
N TRP A 527 -0.48 8.57 21.08
CA TRP A 527 0.31 7.88 20.07
C TRP A 527 0.72 6.49 20.55
N LYS A 528 0.91 5.57 19.60
CA LYS A 528 1.22 4.17 19.85
C LYS A 528 2.43 3.79 19.02
N SER A 529 3.36 3.04 19.60
CA SER A 529 4.45 2.31 18.95
C SER A 529 5.64 3.11 18.39
N GLU A 530 5.51 4.39 18.00
CA GLU A 530 6.63 5.19 17.49
C GLU A 530 6.86 6.46 18.29
N PRO A 531 7.93 6.55 19.13
CA PRO A 531 8.25 7.76 19.91
C PRO A 531 8.46 9.02 19.06
N THR A 532 8.73 8.85 17.77
CA THR A 532 8.98 9.95 16.82
C THR A 532 7.75 10.39 16.01
N ALA A 533 6.60 9.74 16.16
CA ALA A 533 5.40 10.04 15.35
C ALA A 533 4.94 11.50 15.51
N VAL A 534 4.86 11.98 16.75
CA VAL A 534 4.45 13.36 17.03
C VAL A 534 5.50 14.38 16.55
N SER A 535 6.79 14.06 16.67
CA SER A 535 7.88 14.91 16.15
C SER A 535 7.83 15.04 14.64
N LYS A 536 7.52 13.98 13.92
CA LYS A 536 7.34 14.00 12.46
C LYS A 536 6.19 14.93 12.03
N ILE A 537 5.12 14.99 12.82
CA ILE A 537 3.99 15.91 12.57
C ILE A 537 4.44 17.36 12.75
N VAL A 538 5.18 17.67 13.81
CA VAL A 538 5.74 19.00 14.06
C VAL A 538 6.66 19.43 12.93
N ASP A 539 7.55 18.56 12.47
CA ASP A 539 8.45 18.83 11.35
C ASP A 539 7.69 19.09 10.03
N LYS A 540 6.60 18.37 9.80
CA LYS A 540 5.72 18.59 8.65
C LYS A 540 5.02 19.94 8.72
N ILE A 541 4.49 20.33 9.87
CA ILE A 541 3.89 21.65 10.08
C ILE A 541 4.93 22.74 9.90
N ARG A 542 6.16 22.53 10.40
CA ARG A 542 7.29 23.47 10.25
C ARG A 542 7.68 23.67 8.78
N ALA A 543 7.71 22.59 8.00
CA ALA A 543 8.01 22.64 6.57
C ALA A 543 6.92 23.38 5.76
N ASP A 544 5.67 23.31 6.22
CA ASP A 544 4.53 23.89 5.51
C ASP A 544 4.20 25.34 5.91
N GLN A 545 4.74 25.84 7.01
CA GLN A 545 4.35 27.15 7.58
C GLN A 545 4.58 28.37 6.67
N ASP A 546 5.49 28.26 5.70
CA ASP A 546 5.80 29.32 4.72
C ASP A 546 4.92 29.29 3.47
N LYS A 547 4.13 28.25 3.28
CA LYS A 547 3.21 28.12 2.16
C LYS A 547 2.05 29.12 2.28
N ASP A 548 1.48 29.53 1.16
CA ASP A 548 0.37 30.49 1.12
C ASP A 548 -0.89 29.94 1.84
N ASP A 549 -1.12 28.64 1.75
CA ASP A 549 -2.23 27.92 2.37
C ASP A 549 -1.94 27.42 3.80
N ALA A 550 -0.83 27.85 4.41
CA ALA A 550 -0.49 27.47 5.78
C ALA A 550 -1.46 28.07 6.78
N VAL A 551 -2.02 27.21 7.63
CA VAL A 551 -2.95 27.58 8.70
C VAL A 551 -2.21 27.79 10.02
N PHE A 552 -1.15 27.03 10.27
CA PHE A 552 -0.35 27.08 11.49
C PHE A 552 1.02 27.69 11.25
N VAL A 553 1.54 28.42 12.26
CA VAL A 553 2.87 29.06 12.21
C VAL A 553 3.61 28.79 13.50
N LEU A 554 4.68 28.01 13.42
CA LEU A 554 5.57 27.69 14.55
C LEU A 554 6.74 28.68 14.68
N LYS A 555 6.78 29.75 13.89
CA LYS A 555 7.79 30.82 13.99
C LYS A 555 7.44 31.79 15.09
N LYS A 556 8.45 32.31 15.82
CA LYS A 556 8.29 33.43 16.72
C LYS A 556 7.82 34.68 15.95
N ASN A 557 7.01 35.50 16.64
CA ASN A 557 6.46 36.74 16.14
C ASN A 557 7.54 37.64 15.49
N PRO A 558 7.36 38.12 14.24
CA PRO A 558 8.30 38.99 13.54
C PRO A 558 8.60 40.31 14.23
N ALA A 559 7.85 40.69 15.27
CA ALA A 559 8.17 41.85 16.12
C ALA A 559 9.39 41.65 17.04
N ASN A 560 9.96 40.44 17.11
CA ASN A 560 11.21 40.19 17.84
C ASN A 560 12.28 39.65 16.90
N PRO A 561 13.21 40.50 16.41
CA PRO A 561 14.18 40.11 15.37
C PRO A 561 15.23 39.09 15.79
N LYS A 562 15.24 38.65 17.05
CA LYS A 562 16.18 37.61 17.54
C LYS A 562 15.68 36.17 17.38
N SER A 563 14.54 35.95 16.79
CA SER A 563 13.98 34.64 16.70
C SER A 563 13.60 34.27 15.25
N ALA A 564 14.57 33.69 14.56
CA ALA A 564 14.30 32.67 13.55
C ALA A 564 13.54 31.52 14.22
N ASN A 565 13.01 30.58 13.48
CA ASN A 565 12.25 29.41 13.92
C ASN A 565 12.41 29.02 15.40
N LEU A 566 11.34 28.62 16.07
CA LEU A 566 11.43 28.03 17.41
C LEU A 566 12.48 26.92 17.42
N ALA A 567 13.47 27.00 18.31
CA ALA A 567 14.42 25.91 18.53
C ALA A 567 13.66 24.68 19.07
N ASP A 568 14.20 23.47 18.87
CA ASP A 568 13.55 22.24 19.35
C ASP A 568 13.28 22.28 20.86
N GLU A 569 14.15 22.93 21.63
CA GLU A 569 13.99 23.18 23.06
C GLU A 569 12.81 24.13 23.42
N GLU A 570 12.34 24.96 22.49
CA GLU A 570 11.19 25.84 22.66
C GLU A 570 9.88 25.20 22.16
N ILE A 571 9.96 24.15 21.35
CA ILE A 571 8.82 23.34 20.90
C ILE A 571 8.51 22.23 21.88
N LEU A 572 9.52 21.66 22.54
CA LEU A 572 9.36 20.65 23.59
C LEU A 572 8.40 21.06 24.72
N PRO A 573 8.38 22.34 25.20
CA PRO A 573 7.35 22.79 26.12
C PRO A 573 5.93 22.88 25.53
N LEU A 574 5.81 22.94 24.20
CA LEU A 574 4.53 22.88 23.48
C LEU A 574 4.05 21.44 23.28
N LEU A 575 4.95 20.48 23.50
CA LEU A 575 4.72 19.04 23.47
C LEU A 575 4.92 18.49 24.88
N ASN A 576 3.86 18.40 25.66
CA ASN A 576 3.94 17.77 26.99
C ASN A 576 3.58 16.29 26.86
N SER A 577 4.59 15.41 26.86
CA SER A 577 4.41 13.97 27.01
C SER A 577 4.53 13.64 28.50
N SER A 578 3.44 13.37 29.16
CA SER A 578 3.45 12.98 30.55
C SER A 578 3.36 11.48 30.74
N ILE A 579 4.35 10.94 31.45
CA ILE A 579 4.33 9.72 32.27
C ILE A 579 4.41 8.42 31.50
N THR A 580 5.61 7.85 31.46
CA THR A 580 5.92 6.43 31.26
C THR A 580 5.30 5.60 32.39
N ASP A 581 4.23 4.92 32.10
CA ASP A 581 3.69 3.84 32.88
C ASP A 581 3.89 2.55 32.06
N GLU A 582 4.72 1.63 32.53
CA GLU A 582 5.15 0.43 31.82
C GLU A 582 4.01 -0.51 31.38
N ASN A 583 2.75 -0.18 31.71
CA ASN A 583 1.57 -0.95 31.36
C ASN A 583 0.57 -0.24 30.42
N LYS A 584 0.92 0.90 29.81
CA LYS A 584 0.01 1.60 28.91
C LYS A 584 0.22 1.25 27.44
N LEU A 585 -0.90 0.97 26.77
CA LEU A 585 -0.97 0.66 25.32
C LEU A 585 -0.73 1.87 24.40
N ALA A 586 -0.71 3.10 24.93
CA ALA A 586 -0.50 4.34 24.18
C ALA A 586 -0.06 5.48 25.10
N GLU A 587 0.77 6.40 24.58
CA GLU A 587 1.24 7.58 25.30
C GLU A 587 0.48 8.84 24.89
N GLN A 588 0.27 9.74 25.84
CA GLN A 588 -0.49 10.98 25.62
C GLN A 588 0.43 12.13 25.22
N PHE A 589 -0.06 13.01 24.32
CA PHE A 589 0.60 14.25 24.00
C PHE A 589 -0.38 15.43 24.08
N VAL A 590 0.19 16.62 24.29
CA VAL A 590 -0.51 17.90 24.16
C VAL A 590 0.30 18.78 23.20
N MET A 591 -0.33 19.36 22.19
CA MET A 591 0.32 20.21 21.20
C MET A 591 -0.42 21.54 21.10
N ILE A 592 0.33 22.63 21.09
CA ILE A 592 -0.20 23.99 20.94
C ILE A 592 0.18 24.51 19.55
N LEU A 593 -0.82 24.80 18.72
CA LEU A 593 -0.66 25.22 17.34
C LEU A 593 -1.15 26.67 17.15
N PRO A 594 -0.23 27.66 17.04
CA PRO A 594 -0.61 29.03 16.73
C PRO A 594 -1.17 29.16 15.32
N LEU A 595 -2.28 29.89 15.17
CA LEU A 595 -2.89 30.16 13.88
C LEU A 595 -2.18 31.33 13.18
N LYS A 596 -1.90 31.15 11.86
CA LYS A 596 -1.35 32.19 11.00
C LYS A 596 -2.28 33.41 10.93
N ASN A 597 -3.58 33.17 10.86
CA ASN A 597 -4.63 34.18 10.82
C ASN A 597 -5.65 33.92 11.94
N PRO A 598 -5.76 34.77 12.96
CA PRO A 598 -6.73 34.61 14.02
C PRO A 598 -8.18 34.54 13.50
N ILE A 599 -9.02 33.78 14.18
CA ILE A 599 -10.43 33.59 13.84
C ILE A 599 -11.27 34.42 14.83
N SER A 600 -12.09 35.31 14.32
CA SER A 600 -13.02 36.09 15.13
C SER A 600 -14.13 35.21 15.72
N ILE A 601 -14.48 35.45 16.99
CA ILE A 601 -15.55 34.69 17.69
C ILE A 601 -16.92 35.38 17.48
N LYS A 602 -16.97 36.62 16.96
CA LYS A 602 -18.22 37.37 16.69
C LYS A 602 -18.93 36.86 15.47
#